data_78617cfaf5632b8206ff82a92524ff70
#
_entry.id   78617cfaf5632b8206ff82a92524ff70
#
_cell.length_a   1.000
_cell.length_b   1.000
_cell.length_c   1.000
_cell.angle_alpha   90.00
_cell.angle_beta   90.00
_cell.angle_gamma   90.00
#
_symmetry.space_group_name_H-M   'P 1'
#
loop_
_entity.id
_entity.type
_entity.pdbx_description
1 polymer ?
#
loop_
_entity_poly.entity_id
_entity_poly.type
_entity_poly.pdbx_seq_one_letter_code
_entity_poly.pdbx_strand_id
1 'polypeptide(L)'
;MPSTSNGYALLYDLMGDEKNVSKLLIIKRERNELKEIVKAISHTAGEAHKQLDAFAKADPSLGLKDKGLPAAEVATRESISKAKAKELLTDKGKDFELQLLLSQNEALTYGQHLALTAALKETSAPRVQFLQSLSRDLGQLRQRVIAMLSAHYSWAADTK
;
A
#
# COMPACT_ATOMS: atom_id res chain seq x y z
N MET A 1 -1.95 25.31 9.72
CA MET A 1 -0.78 24.40 9.84
C MET A 1 -1.22 23.01 9.42
N PRO A 2 -0.52 22.34 8.49
CA PRO A 2 -0.85 20.96 8.21
C PRO A 2 -0.57 20.14 9.47
N SER A 3 -1.62 19.53 9.97
CA SER A 3 -1.55 18.70 11.15
C SER A 3 -0.74 17.43 10.84
N THR A 4 0.15 17.04 11.74
CA THR A 4 0.89 15.77 11.64
C THR A 4 -0.05 14.57 11.60
N SER A 5 -1.30 14.74 12.02
CA SER A 5 -2.33 13.70 12.00
C SER A 5 -2.73 13.26 10.60
N ASN A 6 -2.61 14.12 9.59
CA ASN A 6 -3.00 13.76 8.22
C ASN A 6 -2.15 12.62 7.67
N GLY A 7 -0.87 12.52 8.05
CA GLY A 7 -0.02 11.39 7.70
C GLY A 7 -0.55 10.06 8.21
N TYR A 8 -1.04 10.03 9.44
CA TYR A 8 -1.68 8.84 10.01
C TYR A 8 -2.97 8.48 9.30
N ALA A 9 -3.80 9.47 8.99
CA ALA A 9 -5.06 9.25 8.26
C ALA A 9 -4.82 8.68 6.86
N LEU A 10 -3.85 9.23 6.13
CA LEU A 10 -3.46 8.75 4.81
C LEU A 10 -2.88 7.33 4.87
N LEU A 11 -2.03 7.05 5.85
CA LEU A 11 -1.45 5.71 6.04
C LEU A 11 -2.52 4.69 6.43
N TYR A 12 -3.44 5.05 7.31
CA TYR A 12 -4.56 4.22 7.72
C TYR A 12 -5.45 3.85 6.54
N ASP A 13 -5.79 4.82 5.71
CA ASP A 13 -6.60 4.62 4.50
C ASP A 13 -5.90 3.66 3.52
N LEU A 14 -4.61 3.90 3.25
CA LEU A 14 -3.81 3.04 2.38
C LEU A 14 -3.71 1.61 2.90
N MET A 15 -3.43 1.43 4.19
CA MET A 15 -3.34 0.10 4.79
C MET A 15 -4.70 -0.60 4.79
N GLY A 16 -5.78 0.15 4.93
CA GLY A 16 -7.15 -0.36 4.79
C GLY A 16 -7.45 -0.92 3.41
N ASP A 17 -6.96 -0.26 2.37
CA ASP A 17 -7.09 -0.73 0.99
C ASP A 17 -6.21 -1.97 0.75
N GLU A 18 -4.93 -1.89 1.13
CA GLU A 18 -3.96 -2.95 0.86
C GLU A 18 -4.25 -4.25 1.63
N LYS A 19 -4.82 -4.18 2.84
CA LYS A 19 -5.21 -5.41 3.57
C LYS A 19 -6.23 -6.26 2.81
N ASN A 20 -6.96 -5.65 1.89
CA ASN A 20 -7.99 -6.33 1.09
C ASN A 20 -7.49 -6.81 -0.27
N VAL A 21 -6.24 -6.53 -0.64
CA VAL A 21 -5.71 -6.89 -1.96
C VAL A 21 -5.74 -8.40 -2.22
N SER A 22 -5.61 -9.22 -1.17
CA SER A 22 -5.67 -10.68 -1.28
C SER A 22 -7.05 -11.20 -1.72
N LYS A 23 -8.10 -10.40 -1.60
CA LYS A 23 -9.45 -10.77 -2.08
C LYS A 23 -9.49 -10.96 -3.59
N LEU A 24 -8.60 -10.31 -4.34
CA LEU A 24 -8.46 -10.52 -5.78
C LEU A 24 -8.05 -11.94 -6.14
N LEU A 25 -7.33 -12.63 -5.25
CA LEU A 25 -6.91 -14.01 -5.45
C LEU A 25 -8.05 -15.01 -5.41
N ILE A 26 -9.19 -14.65 -4.83
CA ILE A 26 -10.40 -15.50 -4.78
C ILE A 26 -11.02 -15.57 -6.18
N ILE A 27 -10.95 -14.48 -6.92
CA ILE A 27 -11.59 -14.32 -8.23
C ILE A 27 -10.66 -14.77 -9.36
N LYS A 28 -9.34 -14.61 -9.19
CA LYS A 28 -8.33 -14.85 -10.22
C LYS A 28 -7.46 -16.06 -9.86
N ARG A 29 -7.23 -16.93 -10.82
CA ARG A 29 -6.27 -18.04 -10.69
C ARG A 29 -4.91 -17.55 -11.11
N GLU A 30 -3.99 -17.46 -10.15
CA GLU A 30 -2.66 -16.93 -10.36
C GLU A 30 -1.57 -17.90 -9.88
N ARG A 31 -0.33 -17.69 -10.35
CA ARG A 31 0.82 -18.46 -9.91
C ARG A 31 1.09 -18.29 -8.41
N ASN A 32 1.68 -19.32 -7.79
CA ASN A 32 1.92 -19.33 -6.34
C ASN A 32 2.80 -18.16 -5.87
N GLU A 33 3.81 -17.77 -6.64
CA GLU A 33 4.69 -16.65 -6.33
C GLU A 33 3.92 -15.34 -6.17
N LEU A 34 2.99 -15.05 -7.09
CA LEU A 34 2.13 -13.87 -7.00
C LEU A 34 1.21 -13.95 -5.79
N LYS A 35 0.61 -15.12 -5.54
CA LYS A 35 -0.25 -15.33 -4.37
C LYS A 35 0.49 -15.08 -3.07
N GLU A 36 1.71 -15.55 -2.94
CA GLU A 36 2.53 -15.37 -1.73
C GLU A 36 2.86 -13.90 -1.49
N ILE A 37 3.26 -13.16 -2.53
CA ILE A 37 3.53 -11.72 -2.42
C ILE A 37 2.27 -10.96 -1.99
N VAL A 38 1.15 -11.22 -2.66
CA VAL A 38 -0.12 -10.54 -2.37
C VAL A 38 -0.60 -10.84 -0.95
N LYS A 39 -0.50 -12.08 -0.50
CA LYS A 39 -0.82 -12.46 0.88
C LYS A 39 0.08 -11.78 1.90
N ALA A 40 1.37 -11.67 1.61
CA ALA A 40 2.31 -10.99 2.49
C ALA A 40 1.99 -9.49 2.60
N ILE A 41 1.66 -8.83 1.49
CA ILE A 41 1.23 -7.44 1.46
C ILE A 41 -0.06 -7.26 2.29
N SER A 42 -1.05 -8.08 2.04
CA SER A 42 -2.34 -8.04 2.74
C SER A 42 -2.17 -8.24 4.25
N HIS A 43 -1.31 -9.18 4.66
CA HIS A 43 -1.03 -9.44 6.06
C HIS A 43 -0.33 -8.25 6.73
N THR A 44 0.74 -7.74 6.14
CA THR A 44 1.48 -6.58 6.67
C THR A 44 0.57 -5.35 6.80
N ALA A 45 -0.22 -5.09 5.77
CA ALA A 45 -1.17 -3.98 5.78
C ALA A 45 -2.27 -4.16 6.83
N GLY A 46 -2.78 -5.38 6.99
CA GLY A 46 -3.80 -5.69 7.99
C GLY A 46 -3.31 -5.49 9.42
N GLU A 47 -2.10 -5.94 9.72
CA GLU A 47 -1.48 -5.73 11.04
C GLU A 47 -1.18 -4.25 11.30
N ALA A 48 -0.70 -3.53 10.29
CA ALA A 48 -0.47 -2.09 10.39
C ALA A 48 -1.77 -1.31 10.64
N HIS A 49 -2.83 -1.64 9.92
CA HIS A 49 -4.16 -1.03 10.08
C HIS A 49 -4.68 -1.24 11.50
N LYS A 50 -4.55 -2.44 12.02
CA LYS A 50 -4.95 -2.82 13.38
C LYS A 50 -4.14 -2.06 14.44
N GLN A 51 -2.84 -1.92 14.24
CA GLN A 51 -1.98 -1.18 15.16
C GLN A 51 -2.30 0.33 15.15
N LEU A 52 -2.61 0.89 14.00
CA LEU A 52 -3.06 2.28 13.88
C LEU A 52 -4.40 2.51 14.63
N ASP A 53 -5.33 1.58 14.52
CA ASP A 53 -6.56 1.61 15.33
C ASP A 53 -6.26 1.63 16.82
N ALA A 54 -5.33 0.81 17.28
CA ALA A 54 -4.94 0.76 18.69
C ALA A 54 -4.31 2.08 19.16
N PHE A 55 -3.45 2.68 18.35
CA PHE A 55 -2.87 3.98 18.66
C PHE A 55 -3.94 5.09 18.71
N ALA A 56 -4.90 5.08 17.80
CA ALA A 56 -5.99 6.06 17.78
C ALA A 56 -6.95 5.91 18.97
N LYS A 57 -7.15 4.71 19.47
CA LYS A 57 -7.93 4.48 20.69
C LYS A 57 -7.24 5.06 21.92
N ALA A 58 -5.91 4.94 21.97
CA ALA A 58 -5.10 5.51 23.06
C ALA A 58 -4.95 7.03 22.91
N ASP A 59 -4.90 7.53 21.69
CA ASP A 59 -4.75 8.96 21.37
C ASP A 59 -5.69 9.36 20.22
N PRO A 60 -6.93 9.77 20.54
CA PRO A 60 -7.91 10.18 19.52
C PRO A 60 -7.49 11.37 18.68
N SER A 61 -6.49 12.15 19.12
CA SER A 61 -5.97 13.31 18.35
C SER A 61 -5.26 12.89 17.05
N LEU A 62 -4.94 11.60 16.88
CA LEU A 62 -4.36 11.10 15.63
C LEU A 62 -5.29 11.26 14.42
N GLY A 63 -6.59 11.35 14.62
CA GLY A 63 -7.55 11.75 13.59
C GLY A 63 -7.53 10.90 12.32
N LEU A 64 -7.63 9.56 12.44
CA LEU A 64 -7.45 8.62 11.33
C LEU A 64 -8.45 8.79 10.17
N LYS A 65 -9.52 9.54 10.38
CA LYS A 65 -10.56 9.79 9.36
C LYS A 65 -10.39 11.11 8.62
N ASP A 66 -9.50 11.97 9.10
CA ASP A 66 -9.27 13.29 8.52
C ASP A 66 -7.97 13.31 7.70
N LYS A 67 -8.08 13.04 6.43
CA LYS A 67 -6.94 13.06 5.50
C LYS A 67 -6.48 14.47 5.14
N GLY A 68 -7.31 15.47 5.35
CA GLY A 68 -6.98 16.88 5.06
C GLY A 68 -6.75 17.18 3.58
N LEU A 69 -7.30 16.38 2.68
CA LEU A 69 -7.09 16.54 1.25
C LEU A 69 -8.09 17.52 0.64
N PRO A 70 -7.67 18.34 -0.34
CA PRO A 70 -8.59 19.13 -1.14
C PRO A 70 -9.64 18.27 -1.85
N ALA A 71 -10.83 18.82 -2.08
CA ALA A 71 -11.93 18.09 -2.71
C ALA A 71 -11.56 17.52 -4.09
N ALA A 72 -10.81 18.28 -4.89
CA ALA A 72 -10.32 17.82 -6.19
C ALA A 72 -9.41 16.60 -6.08
N GLU A 73 -8.55 16.56 -5.07
CA GLU A 73 -7.66 15.42 -4.82
C GLU A 73 -8.45 14.17 -4.41
N VAL A 74 -9.44 14.32 -3.54
CA VAL A 74 -10.33 13.23 -3.13
C VAL A 74 -11.07 12.66 -4.36
N ALA A 75 -11.68 13.51 -5.16
CA ALA A 75 -12.39 13.09 -6.37
C ALA A 75 -11.48 12.40 -7.39
N THR A 76 -10.26 12.90 -7.57
CA THR A 76 -9.27 12.32 -8.48
C THR A 76 -8.83 10.93 -8.01
N ARG A 77 -8.54 10.77 -6.72
CA ARG A 77 -8.17 9.47 -6.13
C ARG A 77 -9.28 8.44 -6.25
N GLU A 78 -10.52 8.84 -6.02
CA GLU A 78 -11.69 7.97 -6.23
C GLU A 78 -11.84 7.53 -7.68
N SER A 79 -11.66 8.45 -8.62
CA SER A 79 -11.71 8.15 -10.06
C SER A 79 -10.64 7.14 -10.46
N ILE A 80 -9.41 7.35 -10.02
CA ILE A 80 -8.29 6.42 -10.29
C ILE A 80 -8.58 5.04 -9.67
N SER A 81 -9.04 5.02 -8.42
CA SER A 81 -9.34 3.77 -7.71
C SER A 81 -10.42 2.95 -8.44
N LYS A 82 -11.49 3.60 -8.90
CA LYS A 82 -12.56 2.94 -9.66
C LYS A 82 -12.04 2.41 -11.00
N ALA A 83 -11.22 3.17 -11.71
CA ALA A 83 -10.64 2.75 -12.98
C ALA A 83 -9.72 1.55 -12.81
N LYS A 84 -8.82 1.58 -11.82
CA LYS A 84 -7.92 0.47 -11.51
C LYS A 84 -8.67 -0.79 -11.07
N ALA A 85 -9.71 -0.65 -10.24
CA ALA A 85 -10.54 -1.78 -9.83
C ALA A 85 -11.23 -2.43 -11.04
N LYS A 86 -11.74 -1.64 -11.97
CA LYS A 86 -12.35 -2.14 -13.20
C LYS A 86 -11.35 -2.89 -14.07
N GLU A 87 -10.15 -2.33 -14.27
CA GLU A 87 -9.08 -2.98 -15.02
C GLU A 87 -8.69 -4.33 -14.40
N LEU A 88 -8.48 -4.37 -13.08
CA LEU A 88 -8.12 -5.59 -12.36
C LEU A 88 -9.22 -6.65 -12.43
N LEU A 89 -10.48 -6.25 -12.47
CA LEU A 89 -11.60 -7.20 -12.59
C LEU A 89 -11.76 -7.73 -14.02
N THR A 90 -11.42 -6.94 -15.01
CA THR A 90 -11.60 -7.30 -16.43
C THR A 90 -10.37 -7.93 -17.05
N ASP A 91 -9.17 -7.57 -16.62
CA ASP A 91 -7.90 -8.12 -17.13
C ASP A 91 -7.71 -9.59 -16.76
N LYS A 92 -6.97 -10.32 -17.57
CA LYS A 92 -6.68 -11.75 -17.39
C LYS A 92 -5.20 -12.05 -17.62
N GLY A 93 -4.74 -13.13 -16.98
CA GLY A 93 -3.40 -13.67 -17.21
C GLY A 93 -2.30 -12.65 -16.91
N LYS A 94 -1.40 -12.46 -17.87
CA LYS A 94 -0.25 -11.55 -17.73
C LYS A 94 -0.65 -10.09 -17.57
N ASP A 95 -1.72 -9.65 -18.19
CA ASP A 95 -2.20 -8.27 -18.06
C ASP A 95 -2.68 -7.98 -16.65
N PHE A 96 -3.44 -8.90 -16.06
CA PHE A 96 -3.85 -8.80 -14.65
C PHE A 96 -2.64 -8.76 -13.71
N GLU A 97 -1.70 -9.69 -13.87
CA GLU A 97 -0.50 -9.76 -13.04
C GLU A 97 0.33 -8.48 -13.14
N LEU A 98 0.56 -8.00 -14.37
CA LEU A 98 1.33 -6.78 -14.60
C LEU A 98 0.67 -5.57 -13.95
N GLN A 99 -0.62 -5.37 -14.17
CA GLN A 99 -1.37 -4.26 -13.58
C GLN A 99 -1.39 -4.33 -12.06
N LEU A 100 -1.58 -5.52 -11.50
CA LEU A 100 -1.55 -5.72 -10.06
C LEU A 100 -0.16 -5.38 -9.49
N LEU A 101 0.92 -5.91 -10.07
CA LEU A 101 2.27 -5.64 -9.60
C LEU A 101 2.65 -4.17 -9.71
N LEU A 102 2.27 -3.49 -10.80
CA LEU A 102 2.51 -2.06 -10.95
C LEU A 102 1.76 -1.24 -9.89
N SER A 103 0.49 -1.58 -9.63
CA SER A 103 -0.30 -0.91 -8.61
C SER A 103 0.27 -1.13 -7.20
N GLN A 104 0.75 -2.34 -6.91
CA GLN A 104 1.39 -2.65 -5.63
C GLN A 104 2.74 -1.94 -5.47
N ASN A 105 3.52 -1.83 -6.54
CA ASN A 105 4.76 -1.04 -6.49
C ASN A 105 4.49 0.41 -6.12
N GLU A 106 3.47 1.04 -6.70
CA GLU A 106 3.07 2.41 -6.36
C GLU A 106 2.59 2.52 -4.90
N ALA A 107 1.68 1.64 -4.49
CA ALA A 107 1.11 1.66 -3.15
C ALA A 107 2.17 1.43 -2.06
N LEU A 108 3.06 0.47 -2.26
CA LEU A 108 4.13 0.16 -1.31
C LEU A 108 5.15 1.30 -1.22
N THR A 109 5.50 1.93 -2.34
CA THR A 109 6.37 3.10 -2.37
C THR A 109 5.77 4.26 -1.58
N TYR A 110 4.51 4.56 -1.85
CA TYR A 110 3.79 5.63 -1.17
C TYR A 110 3.67 5.36 0.34
N GLY A 111 3.28 4.14 0.71
CA GLY A 111 3.17 3.73 2.12
C GLY A 111 4.50 3.79 2.86
N GLN A 112 5.59 3.33 2.22
CA GLN A 112 6.93 3.40 2.78
C GLN A 112 7.31 4.83 3.13
N HIS A 113 7.11 5.76 2.20
CA HIS A 113 7.47 7.16 2.40
C HIS A 113 6.52 7.90 3.35
N LEU A 114 5.22 7.57 3.35
CA LEU A 114 4.30 8.08 4.36
C LEU A 114 4.76 7.71 5.79
N ALA A 115 5.14 6.46 5.99
CA ALA A 115 5.63 6.00 7.29
C ALA A 115 6.94 6.70 7.68
N LEU A 116 7.87 6.88 6.74
CA LEU A 116 9.13 7.60 7.00
C LEU A 116 8.90 9.05 7.37
N THR A 117 8.08 9.76 6.61
CA THR A 117 7.82 11.20 6.87
C THR A 117 7.04 11.42 8.16
N ALA A 118 6.11 10.53 8.47
CA ALA A 118 5.40 10.56 9.75
C ALA A 118 6.35 10.31 10.93
N ALA A 119 7.29 9.36 10.79
CA ALA A 119 8.27 9.06 11.83
C ALA A 119 9.17 10.25 12.16
N LEU A 120 9.53 11.06 11.16
CA LEU A 120 10.38 12.25 11.36
C LEU A 120 9.73 13.31 12.26
N LYS A 121 8.42 13.35 12.32
CA LYS A 121 7.66 14.34 13.08
C LYS A 121 7.07 13.78 14.37
N GLU A 122 7.14 12.48 14.56
CA GLU A 122 6.56 11.78 15.69
C GLU A 122 7.47 11.91 16.92
N THR A 123 6.88 12.15 18.07
CA THR A 123 7.58 12.28 19.35
C THR A 123 7.39 11.06 20.27
N SER A 124 6.35 10.27 20.05
CA SER A 124 6.10 9.04 20.80
C SER A 124 7.05 7.92 20.35
N ALA A 125 7.91 7.45 21.24
CA ALA A 125 8.88 6.39 20.93
C ALA A 125 8.21 5.11 20.37
N PRO A 126 7.12 4.59 20.94
CA PRO A 126 6.43 3.43 20.36
C PRO A 126 5.90 3.67 18.96
N ARG A 127 5.36 4.85 18.68
CA ARG A 127 4.87 5.19 17.35
C ARG A 127 6.00 5.38 16.33
N VAL A 128 7.11 6.01 16.73
CA VAL A 128 8.31 6.10 15.88
C VAL A 128 8.79 4.71 15.49
N GLN A 129 8.92 3.82 16.47
CA GLN A 129 9.36 2.44 16.23
C GLN A 129 8.44 1.69 15.28
N PHE A 130 7.14 1.82 15.47
CA PHE A 130 6.13 1.24 14.57
C PHE A 130 6.28 1.76 13.14
N LEU A 131 6.35 3.07 12.96
CA LEU A 131 6.45 3.71 11.65
C LEU A 131 7.73 3.31 10.91
N GLN A 132 8.87 3.26 11.62
CA GLN A 132 10.14 2.84 11.05
C GLN A 132 10.11 1.36 10.65
N SER A 133 9.54 0.50 11.48
CA SER A 133 9.37 -0.94 11.16
C SER A 133 8.47 -1.12 9.96
N LEU A 134 7.34 -0.43 9.92
CA LEU A 134 6.41 -0.50 8.78
C LEU A 134 7.08 -0.04 7.49
N SER A 135 7.84 1.06 7.53
CA SER A 135 8.58 1.54 6.36
C SER A 135 9.54 0.47 5.82
N ARG A 136 10.29 -0.20 6.70
CA ARG A 136 11.19 -1.30 6.30
C ARG A 136 10.43 -2.46 5.68
N ASP A 137 9.34 -2.87 6.31
CA ASP A 137 8.53 -4.01 5.84
C ASP A 137 7.92 -3.72 4.46
N LEU A 138 7.36 -2.53 4.27
CA LEU A 138 6.82 -2.11 2.97
C LEU A 138 7.91 -2.01 1.91
N GLY A 139 9.09 -1.53 2.28
CA GLY A 139 10.25 -1.49 1.38
C GLY A 139 10.73 -2.87 0.94
N GLN A 140 10.76 -3.84 1.84
CA GLN A 140 11.11 -5.23 1.52
C GLN A 140 10.07 -5.88 0.60
N LEU A 141 8.79 -5.66 0.87
CA LEU A 141 7.71 -6.15 -0.01
C LEU A 141 7.80 -5.53 -1.40
N ARG A 142 8.09 -4.23 -1.48
CA ARG A 142 8.31 -3.55 -2.74
C ARG A 142 9.45 -4.16 -3.53
N GLN A 143 10.57 -4.48 -2.88
CA GLN A 143 11.70 -5.16 -3.54
C GLN A 143 11.29 -6.51 -4.13
N ARG A 144 10.46 -7.27 -3.44
CA ARG A 144 9.91 -8.54 -3.96
C ARG A 144 9.04 -8.32 -5.19
N VAL A 145 8.20 -7.28 -5.17
CA VAL A 145 7.37 -6.90 -6.34
C VAL A 145 8.25 -6.53 -7.52
N ILE A 146 9.27 -5.70 -7.31
CA ILE A 146 10.21 -5.28 -8.37
C ILE A 146 10.97 -6.49 -8.91
N ALA A 147 11.43 -7.41 -8.05
CA ALA A 147 12.12 -8.62 -8.48
C ALA A 147 11.24 -9.48 -9.38
N MET A 148 9.96 -9.60 -9.05
CA MET A 148 9.00 -10.35 -9.87
C MET A 148 8.72 -9.65 -11.21
N LEU A 149 8.59 -8.32 -11.21
CA LEU A 149 8.47 -7.54 -12.45
C LEU A 149 9.70 -7.74 -13.34
N SER A 150 10.90 -7.66 -12.78
CA SER A 150 12.15 -7.84 -13.52
C SER A 150 12.28 -9.24 -14.11
N ALA A 151 11.85 -10.27 -13.36
CA ALA A 151 11.96 -11.66 -13.80
C ALA A 151 11.00 -11.99 -14.95
N HIS A 152 9.80 -11.40 -14.96
CA HIS A 152 8.72 -11.78 -15.88
C HIS A 152 8.41 -10.74 -16.96
N TYR A 153 8.85 -9.49 -16.78
CA TYR A 153 8.57 -8.37 -17.69
C TYR A 153 9.85 -7.60 -18.04
N SER A 154 10.95 -8.32 -18.25
CA SER A 154 12.26 -7.72 -18.55
C SER A 154 12.23 -7.00 -19.91
N TRP A 155 12.74 -5.76 -19.89
CA TRP A 155 12.98 -4.94 -21.08
C TRP A 155 14.33 -5.26 -21.75
N ALA A 156 15.10 -6.20 -21.20
CA ALA A 156 16.33 -6.60 -21.84
C ALA A 156 15.99 -7.04 -23.25
N ALA A 157 16.08 -6.11 -24.17
CA ALA A 157 16.07 -6.43 -25.58
C ALA A 157 17.09 -7.54 -25.79
N ASP A 158 16.70 -8.61 -26.45
CA ASP A 158 17.63 -9.50 -27.07
C ASP A 158 18.40 -8.68 -28.12
N THR A 159 19.36 -7.93 -27.67
CA THR A 159 20.37 -7.33 -28.54
C THR A 159 21.32 -8.44 -28.91
N LYS A 160 20.97 -9.16 -29.93
CA LYS A 160 21.91 -9.87 -30.76
C LYS A 160 21.96 -9.22 -32.11
#